data_689acdf671d3ddbae7892109232ab329
#
_entry.id   689acdf671d3ddbae7892109232ab329
#
_cell.length_a   1.000
_cell.length_b   1.000
_cell.length_c   1.000
_cell.angle_alpha   90.00
_cell.angle_beta   90.00
_cell.angle_gamma   90.00
#
_symmetry.space_group_name_H-M   'P 1'
#
loop_
_entity.id
_entity.type
_entity.pdbx_description
1 polymer ?
#
loop_
_entity_poly.entity_id
_entity_poly.type
_entity_poly.pdbx_seq_one_letter_code
_entity_poly.pdbx_strand_id
1 'polypeptide(L)'
;MDLSQEILSAITVFMKYAKHKDLLARRETWDELIERNKEMHQKKYTMLNGEIDKAYKLVQTKKVLPSMRSMQFAGKPIEISPNRIYNCGFCPVDDWRVFSEILFLLLGGTGIGFSVQKHHIEKLPEIRKPRTDRNRRFLIGDSIEGWADAVKTLMRSYFEGTSTINFDFSDIRPKGARLITSGGKAPGPEPLKICIRQIKSILNEKEDGDQLEPIEVHDIICHIADAVLAGGIRRAALISLFSADDGEMIAAKTGNWWEKNPQRARANNSAVIVRHRVRKKFFMELWERIQHSGAGEPGIYFTNDKGEGTNPCCEIALRPFQFCNLCEVNVSDVKDQEDLNQRVKTAAFLGTLQAGYTDFHYLRPIWQRTTEKEALLGVSLTGIASGRARELDLEEAAKIAVEENKKVAKMIGVKPAARVTTIKPAGTSSMVLGCSSGIHAWHSDYYIRRLRVGKNESIYQYLSEHHPELVEDEYFRPHDTAVISVPQKAPEGATLRHETAEELLERVKWFSENWIQPGHNTGNNTHNISATISVKDDEWDEVGEWMWKNRKHYNGLSVLPYNGGSYVQAPFEDCDEKTYKRMMKNLNKVDLTKVVETSDNTNLSGEIACAGGACEVKYV
;
A
#
# COMPACT_ATOMS: atom_id res chain seq x y z
N MET A 1 -8.28 -23.53 -6.58
CA MET A 1 -9.09 -22.90 -5.50
C MET A 1 -10.29 -23.79 -5.25
N ASP A 2 -10.68 -23.97 -3.99
CA ASP A 2 -11.95 -24.56 -3.62
C ASP A 2 -13.10 -23.53 -3.70
N LEU A 3 -14.35 -23.98 -3.48
CA LEU A 3 -15.53 -23.11 -3.56
C LEU A 3 -15.45 -21.89 -2.64
N SER A 4 -14.93 -22.06 -1.42
CA SER A 4 -14.85 -20.96 -0.45
C SER A 4 -13.83 -19.91 -0.87
N GLN A 5 -12.69 -20.34 -1.40
CA GLN A 5 -11.66 -19.45 -1.95
C GLN A 5 -12.17 -18.74 -3.22
N GLU A 6 -12.93 -19.42 -4.07
CA GLU A 6 -13.55 -18.80 -5.24
C GLU A 6 -14.54 -17.70 -4.86
N ILE A 7 -15.38 -17.95 -3.86
CA ILE A 7 -16.34 -16.96 -3.32
C ILE A 7 -15.57 -15.74 -2.76
N LEU A 8 -14.58 -15.96 -1.90
CA LEU A 8 -13.79 -14.90 -1.32
C LEU A 8 -13.06 -14.06 -2.38
N SER A 9 -12.50 -14.75 -3.38
CA SER A 9 -11.84 -14.11 -4.52
C SER A 9 -12.82 -13.25 -5.34
N ALA A 10 -13.99 -13.79 -5.69
CA ALA A 10 -15.00 -13.09 -6.48
C ALA A 10 -15.53 -11.84 -5.74
N ILE A 11 -15.85 -11.96 -4.45
CA ILE A 11 -16.30 -10.83 -3.62
C ILE A 11 -15.20 -9.76 -3.52
N THR A 12 -13.94 -10.18 -3.34
CA THR A 12 -12.80 -9.24 -3.27
C THR A 12 -12.62 -8.48 -4.59
N VAL A 13 -12.69 -9.17 -5.73
CA VAL A 13 -12.63 -8.55 -7.06
C VAL A 13 -13.77 -7.55 -7.23
N PHE A 14 -15.00 -7.96 -6.92
CA PHE A 14 -16.19 -7.11 -7.03
C PHE A 14 -16.07 -5.83 -6.19
N MET A 15 -15.69 -5.96 -4.92
CA MET A 15 -15.67 -4.83 -4.00
C MET A 15 -14.48 -3.88 -4.23
N LYS A 16 -13.34 -4.37 -4.74
CA LYS A 16 -12.07 -3.62 -4.74
C LYS A 16 -11.55 -3.23 -6.11
N TYR A 17 -11.85 -3.98 -7.16
CA TYR A 17 -11.19 -3.83 -8.46
C TYR A 17 -12.14 -3.66 -9.65
N ALA A 18 -13.32 -4.26 -9.60
CA ALA A 18 -14.30 -4.23 -10.66
C ALA A 18 -14.91 -2.83 -10.82
N LYS A 19 -14.90 -2.29 -12.04
CA LYS A 19 -15.54 -1.01 -12.37
C LYS A 19 -17.02 -1.22 -12.66
N HIS A 20 -17.81 -0.20 -12.34
CA HIS A 20 -19.22 -0.14 -12.69
C HIS A 20 -19.39 0.06 -14.21
N LYS A 21 -20.28 -0.71 -14.82
CA LYS A 21 -20.66 -0.63 -16.23
C LYS A 21 -22.09 -0.07 -16.34
N ASP A 22 -22.22 1.20 -16.63
CA ASP A 22 -23.52 1.92 -16.66
C ASP A 22 -24.57 1.22 -17.52
N LEU A 23 -24.19 0.79 -18.73
CA LEU A 23 -25.11 0.12 -19.68
C LEU A 23 -25.63 -1.24 -19.18
N LEU A 24 -24.90 -1.91 -18.31
CA LEU A 24 -25.24 -3.22 -17.78
C LEU A 24 -25.80 -3.15 -16.35
N ALA A 25 -25.78 -1.97 -15.74
CA ALA A 25 -26.14 -1.73 -14.34
C ALA A 25 -25.51 -2.75 -13.38
N ARG A 26 -24.24 -3.12 -13.59
CA ARG A 26 -23.46 -4.04 -12.78
C ARG A 26 -21.97 -3.73 -12.85
N ARG A 27 -21.19 -4.37 -12.00
CA ARG A 27 -19.73 -4.30 -12.09
C ARG A 27 -19.14 -5.31 -13.08
N GLU A 28 -17.89 -5.05 -13.46
CA GLU A 28 -17.09 -5.97 -14.29
C GLU A 28 -16.99 -7.35 -13.65
N THR A 29 -16.95 -8.38 -14.50
CA THR A 29 -16.46 -9.70 -14.13
C THR A 29 -14.93 -9.72 -14.09
N TRP A 30 -14.34 -10.81 -13.59
CA TRP A 30 -12.89 -11.03 -13.64
C TRP A 30 -12.35 -10.95 -15.07
N ASP A 31 -12.99 -11.61 -16.00
CA ASP A 31 -12.57 -11.63 -17.41
C ASP A 31 -12.65 -10.24 -18.05
N GLU A 32 -13.71 -9.49 -17.80
CA GLU A 32 -13.86 -8.11 -18.31
C GLU A 32 -12.80 -7.16 -17.73
N LEU A 33 -12.47 -7.31 -16.44
CA LEU A 33 -11.43 -6.52 -15.78
C LEU A 33 -10.06 -6.82 -16.38
N ILE A 34 -9.74 -8.10 -16.61
CA ILE A 34 -8.48 -8.53 -17.23
C ILE A 34 -8.39 -8.02 -18.65
N GLU A 35 -9.46 -8.13 -19.43
CA GLU A 35 -9.49 -7.65 -20.81
C GLU A 35 -9.21 -6.14 -20.88
N ARG A 36 -9.87 -5.34 -20.04
CA ARG A 36 -9.60 -3.89 -19.94
C ARG A 36 -8.13 -3.58 -19.62
N ASN A 37 -7.51 -4.34 -18.72
CA ASN A 37 -6.11 -4.17 -18.35
C ASN A 37 -5.18 -4.57 -19.51
N LYS A 38 -5.47 -5.68 -20.18
CA LYS A 38 -4.74 -6.18 -21.35
C LYS A 38 -4.80 -5.18 -22.52
N GLU A 39 -5.99 -4.72 -22.87
CA GLU A 39 -6.21 -3.76 -23.96
C GLU A 39 -5.42 -2.46 -23.76
N MET A 40 -5.32 -1.97 -22.53
CA MET A 40 -4.51 -0.78 -22.23
C MET A 40 -3.04 -0.98 -22.62
N HIS A 41 -2.45 -2.14 -22.31
CA HIS A 41 -1.08 -2.45 -22.68
C HIS A 41 -0.94 -2.69 -24.20
N GLN A 42 -1.88 -3.39 -24.83
CA GLN A 42 -1.87 -3.65 -26.27
C GLN A 42 -1.98 -2.34 -27.08
N LYS A 43 -2.78 -1.39 -26.61
CA LYS A 43 -2.90 -0.05 -27.23
C LYS A 43 -1.55 0.70 -27.20
N LYS A 44 -0.79 0.58 -26.12
CA LYS A 44 0.51 1.25 -25.96
C LYS A 44 1.65 0.52 -26.68
N TYR A 45 1.63 -0.80 -26.66
CA TYR A 45 2.72 -1.67 -27.15
C TYR A 45 2.22 -2.61 -28.24
N THR A 46 1.73 -2.06 -29.35
CA THR A 46 1.11 -2.83 -30.43
C THR A 46 2.01 -3.91 -31.03
N MET A 47 3.34 -3.71 -30.98
CA MET A 47 4.33 -4.69 -31.46
C MET A 47 4.44 -5.94 -30.56
N LEU A 48 3.86 -5.93 -29.36
CA LEU A 48 3.93 -7.01 -28.39
C LEU A 48 2.59 -7.70 -28.15
N ASN A 49 1.59 -7.49 -29.01
CA ASN A 49 0.25 -8.03 -28.79
C ASN A 49 0.23 -9.54 -28.54
N GLY A 50 1.03 -10.32 -29.28
CA GLY A 50 1.10 -11.76 -29.10
C GLY A 50 1.71 -12.20 -27.77
N GLU A 51 2.73 -11.51 -27.30
CA GLU A 51 3.35 -11.74 -25.99
C GLU A 51 2.43 -11.32 -24.85
N ILE A 52 1.72 -10.19 -25.00
CA ILE A 52 0.72 -9.71 -24.04
C ILE A 52 -0.41 -10.74 -23.92
N ASP A 53 -0.95 -11.24 -25.02
CA ASP A 53 -1.99 -12.29 -24.99
C ASP A 53 -1.55 -13.54 -24.24
N LYS A 54 -0.30 -13.97 -24.45
CA LYS A 54 0.27 -15.13 -23.73
C LYS A 54 0.40 -14.85 -22.23
N ALA A 55 0.89 -13.67 -21.86
CA ALA A 55 1.06 -13.28 -20.46
C ALA A 55 -0.30 -13.25 -19.72
N TYR A 56 -1.33 -12.73 -20.37
CA TYR A 56 -2.65 -12.60 -19.75
C TYR A 56 -3.40 -13.93 -19.57
N LYS A 57 -2.98 -15.02 -20.19
CA LYS A 57 -3.48 -16.38 -19.88
C LYS A 57 -3.12 -16.78 -18.44
N LEU A 58 -1.90 -16.42 -17.98
CA LEU A 58 -1.49 -16.66 -16.60
C LEU A 58 -2.17 -15.71 -15.60
N VAL A 59 -2.50 -14.49 -16.03
CA VAL A 59 -3.31 -13.57 -15.22
C VAL A 59 -4.73 -14.08 -15.06
N GLN A 60 -5.36 -14.53 -16.15
CA GLN A 60 -6.71 -15.09 -16.15
C GLN A 60 -6.85 -16.29 -15.20
N THR A 61 -5.83 -17.17 -15.19
CA THR A 61 -5.79 -18.33 -14.30
C THR A 61 -5.23 -18.02 -12.90
N LYS A 62 -5.03 -16.74 -12.57
CA LYS A 62 -4.57 -16.27 -11.25
C LYS A 62 -3.22 -16.85 -10.80
N LYS A 63 -2.32 -17.10 -11.76
CA LYS A 63 -0.94 -17.52 -11.49
C LYS A 63 0.00 -16.34 -11.30
N VAL A 64 -0.29 -15.25 -11.99
CA VAL A 64 0.43 -13.98 -11.95
C VAL A 64 -0.58 -12.84 -11.92
N LEU A 65 -0.26 -11.77 -11.21
CA LEU A 65 -1.03 -10.52 -11.27
C LEU A 65 -0.11 -9.36 -11.66
N PRO A 66 -0.55 -8.46 -12.55
CA PRO A 66 0.05 -7.16 -12.72
C PRO A 66 -0.17 -6.32 -11.45
N SER A 67 0.33 -5.08 -11.43
CA SER A 67 0.02 -4.15 -10.35
C SER A 67 -1.50 -4.09 -10.11
N MET A 68 -1.92 -4.26 -8.86
CA MET A 68 -3.34 -4.18 -8.52
C MET A 68 -3.90 -2.77 -8.80
N ARG A 69 -3.07 -1.73 -8.76
CA ARG A 69 -3.45 -0.38 -9.20
C ARG A 69 -3.65 -0.32 -10.72
N SER A 70 -2.80 -1.01 -11.48
CA SER A 70 -3.00 -1.19 -12.92
C SER A 70 -4.34 -1.86 -13.19
N MET A 71 -4.66 -2.94 -12.50
CA MET A 71 -5.95 -3.63 -12.66
C MET A 71 -7.14 -2.75 -12.27
N GLN A 72 -7.02 -1.97 -11.21
CA GLN A 72 -8.08 -1.08 -10.73
C GLN A 72 -8.33 0.09 -11.70
N PHE A 73 -7.27 0.70 -12.24
CA PHE A 73 -7.35 1.96 -12.99
C PHE A 73 -7.09 1.84 -14.48
N ALA A 74 -6.79 0.67 -15.02
CA ALA A 74 -6.51 0.50 -16.45
C ALA A 74 -7.54 1.19 -17.35
N GLY A 75 -7.07 1.65 -18.50
CA GLY A 75 -7.79 2.47 -19.46
C GLY A 75 -7.65 3.96 -19.17
N LYS A 76 -8.69 4.72 -19.43
CA LYS A 76 -8.69 6.20 -19.37
C LYS A 76 -8.06 6.82 -18.10
N PRO A 77 -8.27 6.31 -16.87
CA PRO A 77 -7.62 6.89 -15.68
C PRO A 77 -6.08 6.85 -15.71
N ILE A 78 -5.48 5.75 -16.20
CA ILE A 78 -4.02 5.64 -16.34
C ILE A 78 -3.54 6.40 -17.58
N GLU A 79 -4.30 6.40 -18.67
CA GLU A 79 -3.96 7.16 -19.89
C GLU A 79 -3.89 8.67 -19.61
N ILE A 80 -4.75 9.20 -18.74
CA ILE A 80 -4.74 10.62 -18.33
C ILE A 80 -3.69 10.89 -17.26
N SER A 81 -3.50 9.97 -16.31
CA SER A 81 -2.62 10.16 -15.15
C SER A 81 -1.82 8.88 -14.90
N PRO A 82 -0.72 8.67 -15.64
CA PRO A 82 0.07 7.43 -15.61
C PRO A 82 0.63 7.05 -14.24
N ASN A 83 0.84 8.01 -13.33
CA ASN A 83 1.25 7.71 -11.96
C ASN A 83 0.26 6.76 -11.22
N ARG A 84 -0.99 6.66 -11.68
CA ARG A 84 -2.00 5.74 -11.11
C ARG A 84 -1.71 4.26 -11.32
N ILE A 85 -0.76 3.91 -12.21
CA ILE A 85 -0.32 2.51 -12.40
C ILE A 85 0.54 2.02 -11.24
N TYR A 86 1.20 2.96 -10.54
CA TYR A 86 2.12 2.68 -9.45
C TYR A 86 1.41 2.67 -8.10
N ASN A 87 1.74 1.68 -7.27
CA ASN A 87 1.13 1.54 -5.95
C ASN A 87 1.60 2.62 -4.98
N CYS A 88 2.89 2.93 -5.00
CA CYS A 88 3.52 3.80 -4.01
C CYS A 88 4.67 4.62 -4.60
N GLY A 89 5.09 5.64 -3.86
CA GLY A 89 6.27 6.43 -4.15
C GLY A 89 6.98 6.88 -2.88
N PHE A 90 8.12 7.53 -3.05
CA PHE A 90 8.88 8.14 -1.96
C PHE A 90 9.38 9.53 -2.34
N CYS A 91 9.35 10.45 -1.39
CA CYS A 91 9.97 11.78 -1.52
C CYS A 91 10.55 12.29 -0.19
N PRO A 92 11.72 12.94 -0.19
CA PRO A 92 12.15 13.76 0.93
C PRO A 92 11.32 15.05 0.97
N VAL A 93 11.08 15.59 2.17
CA VAL A 93 10.45 16.90 2.30
C VAL A 93 11.55 17.96 2.40
N ASP A 94 12.11 18.29 1.25
CA ASP A 94 13.21 19.22 1.08
C ASP A 94 12.85 20.46 0.22
N ASP A 95 11.57 20.54 -0.18
CA ASP A 95 11.00 21.62 -0.98
C ASP A 95 9.52 21.76 -0.63
N TRP A 96 9.04 22.98 -0.41
CA TRP A 96 7.65 23.24 0.00
C TRP A 96 6.60 22.76 -1.03
N ARG A 97 6.97 22.55 -2.29
CA ARG A 97 6.06 22.00 -3.30
C ARG A 97 5.71 20.53 -3.07
N VAL A 98 6.49 19.82 -2.27
CA VAL A 98 6.24 18.40 -1.91
C VAL A 98 4.88 18.21 -1.24
N PHE A 99 4.42 19.14 -0.41
CA PHE A 99 3.13 19.03 0.26
C PHE A 99 1.96 18.89 -0.72
N SER A 100 1.96 19.66 -1.79
CA SER A 100 0.93 19.56 -2.84
C SER A 100 1.07 18.31 -3.69
N GLU A 101 2.31 17.87 -3.98
CA GLU A 101 2.57 16.63 -4.70
C GLU A 101 2.09 15.41 -3.89
N ILE A 102 2.30 15.40 -2.56
CA ILE A 102 1.79 14.33 -1.68
C ILE A 102 0.26 14.29 -1.72
N LEU A 103 -0.43 15.43 -1.60
CA LEU A 103 -1.90 15.44 -1.68
C LEU A 103 -2.40 14.92 -3.04
N PHE A 104 -1.79 15.38 -4.13
CA PHE A 104 -2.11 14.90 -5.48
C PHE A 104 -1.96 13.39 -5.61
N LEU A 105 -0.85 12.84 -5.13
CA LEU A 105 -0.56 11.40 -5.20
C LEU A 105 -1.50 10.58 -4.32
N LEU A 106 -1.75 11.01 -3.09
CA LEU A 106 -2.69 10.33 -2.19
C LEU A 106 -4.12 10.32 -2.73
N LEU A 107 -4.60 11.44 -3.30
CA LEU A 107 -5.90 11.52 -3.97
C LEU A 107 -5.95 10.62 -5.22
N GLY A 108 -4.84 10.49 -5.93
CA GLY A 108 -4.67 9.54 -7.03
C GLY A 108 -4.62 8.07 -6.59
N GLY A 109 -4.48 7.81 -5.28
CA GLY A 109 -4.42 6.49 -4.66
C GLY A 109 -3.03 5.89 -4.55
N THR A 110 -1.99 6.69 -4.73
CA THR A 110 -0.60 6.29 -4.52
C THR A 110 -0.23 6.45 -3.05
N GLY A 111 0.27 5.41 -2.40
CA GLY A 111 0.83 5.49 -1.05
C GLY A 111 2.19 6.21 -1.07
N ILE A 112 2.53 6.93 -0.01
CA ILE A 112 3.75 7.74 0.02
C ILE A 112 4.60 7.44 1.25
N GLY A 113 5.86 7.07 0.99
CA GLY A 113 6.93 7.23 1.97
C GLY A 113 7.47 8.66 1.88
N PHE A 114 7.66 9.31 3.01
CA PHE A 114 8.24 10.64 3.04
C PHE A 114 9.30 10.75 4.13
N SER A 115 10.30 11.60 3.89
CA SER A 115 11.38 11.79 4.85
C SER A 115 11.34 13.16 5.47
N VAL A 116 11.26 13.17 6.81
CA VAL A 116 11.43 14.35 7.67
C VAL A 116 12.78 14.32 8.41
N GLN A 117 13.78 13.60 7.87
CA GLN A 117 15.12 13.63 8.43
C GLN A 117 15.64 15.07 8.48
N LYS A 118 16.36 15.42 9.53
CA LYS A 118 16.87 16.79 9.77
C LYS A 118 17.53 17.40 8.54
N HIS A 119 18.41 16.66 7.86
CA HIS A 119 19.12 17.14 6.66
C HIS A 119 18.23 17.38 5.44
N HIS A 120 16.99 16.87 5.43
CA HIS A 120 15.98 17.22 4.42
C HIS A 120 15.23 18.48 4.84
N ILE A 121 14.75 18.52 6.09
CA ILE A 121 13.97 19.66 6.60
C ILE A 121 14.80 20.95 6.60
N GLU A 122 16.09 20.90 6.90
CA GLU A 122 17.03 22.04 6.82
C GLU A 122 17.10 22.70 5.43
N LYS A 123 16.65 22.02 4.38
CA LYS A 123 16.56 22.59 3.01
C LYS A 123 15.27 23.34 2.74
N LEU A 124 14.26 23.20 3.58
CA LEU A 124 13.06 24.02 3.46
C LEU A 124 13.42 25.47 3.76
N PRO A 125 12.85 26.44 3.01
CA PRO A 125 13.02 27.85 3.31
C PRO A 125 12.47 28.19 4.69
N GLU A 126 12.98 29.26 5.27
CA GLU A 126 12.41 29.90 6.45
C GLU A 126 10.97 30.36 6.17
N ILE A 127 10.14 30.37 7.20
CA ILE A 127 8.77 30.90 7.13
C ILE A 127 8.84 32.42 6.93
N ARG A 128 8.00 32.88 6.02
CA ARG A 128 7.71 34.30 5.75
C ARG A 128 6.20 34.45 5.77
N LYS A 129 5.66 34.94 6.87
CA LYS A 129 4.19 35.05 7.02
C LYS A 129 3.55 35.82 5.86
N PRO A 130 2.36 35.42 5.43
CA PRO A 130 1.64 36.13 4.37
C PRO A 130 1.34 37.57 4.76
N ARG A 131 1.44 38.48 3.80
CA ARG A 131 1.16 39.89 4.00
C ARG A 131 -0.34 40.10 4.29
N THR A 132 -0.63 40.72 5.43
CA THR A 132 -2.02 40.99 5.87
C THR A 132 -2.66 42.16 5.16
N ASP A 133 -1.85 43.06 4.56
CA ASP A 133 -2.30 44.20 3.74
C ASP A 133 -2.72 43.79 2.32
N ARG A 134 -2.49 42.52 1.93
CA ARG A 134 -2.85 41.99 0.60
C ARG A 134 -3.66 40.71 0.74
N ASN A 135 -4.90 40.76 0.36
CA ASN A 135 -5.80 39.62 0.31
C ASN A 135 -6.02 39.17 -1.13
N ARG A 136 -5.93 37.88 -1.38
CA ARG A 136 -6.18 37.26 -2.67
C ARG A 136 -7.24 36.17 -2.53
N ARG A 137 -8.30 36.25 -3.32
CA ARG A 137 -9.27 35.14 -3.45
C ARG A 137 -8.64 34.06 -4.33
N PHE A 138 -8.74 32.80 -3.91
CA PHE A 138 -8.34 31.64 -4.68
C PHE A 138 -9.52 30.68 -4.82
N LEU A 139 -10.07 30.60 -6.03
CA LEU A 139 -11.13 29.66 -6.36
C LEU A 139 -10.53 28.29 -6.58
N ILE A 140 -10.98 27.28 -5.81
CA ILE A 140 -10.46 25.93 -5.84
C ILE A 140 -11.22 25.12 -6.89
N GLY A 141 -10.50 24.62 -7.90
CA GLY A 141 -11.08 23.77 -8.94
C GLY A 141 -11.55 22.42 -8.39
N ASP A 142 -12.66 21.91 -8.96
CA ASP A 142 -13.25 20.61 -8.59
C ASP A 142 -12.51 19.43 -9.23
N SER A 143 -11.25 19.26 -8.85
CA SER A 143 -10.35 18.22 -9.34
C SER A 143 -9.28 17.87 -8.30
N ILE A 144 -8.58 16.75 -8.49
CA ILE A 144 -7.42 16.36 -7.68
C ILE A 144 -6.34 17.45 -7.76
N GLU A 145 -6.09 17.99 -8.95
CA GLU A 145 -5.16 19.06 -9.20
C GLU A 145 -5.58 20.36 -8.48
N GLY A 146 -6.87 20.70 -8.52
CA GLY A 146 -7.42 21.88 -7.83
C GLY A 146 -7.23 21.83 -6.32
N TRP A 147 -7.44 20.67 -5.72
CA TRP A 147 -7.18 20.45 -4.29
C TRP A 147 -5.69 20.58 -3.95
N ALA A 148 -4.83 19.96 -4.77
CA ALA A 148 -3.38 20.06 -4.61
C ALA A 148 -2.88 21.50 -4.79
N ASP A 149 -3.43 22.25 -5.74
CA ASP A 149 -3.11 23.66 -5.97
C ASP A 149 -3.54 24.55 -4.81
N ALA A 150 -4.62 24.21 -4.10
CA ALA A 150 -5.01 24.93 -2.88
C ALA A 150 -3.92 24.82 -1.80
N VAL A 151 -3.42 23.60 -1.54
CA VAL A 151 -2.31 23.38 -0.61
C VAL A 151 -1.03 24.06 -1.11
N LYS A 152 -0.72 23.95 -2.40
CA LYS A 152 0.44 24.62 -3.02
C LYS A 152 0.40 26.13 -2.83
N THR A 153 -0.77 26.75 -3.05
CA THR A 153 -0.99 28.18 -2.89
C THR A 153 -0.84 28.61 -1.43
N LEU A 154 -1.36 27.79 -0.50
CA LEU A 154 -1.20 28.03 0.92
C LEU A 154 0.28 28.00 1.31
N MET A 155 1.00 26.92 0.98
CA MET A 155 2.42 26.79 1.30
C MET A 155 3.24 27.92 0.68
N ARG A 156 3.00 28.25 -0.56
CA ARG A 156 3.65 29.38 -1.22
C ARG A 156 3.47 30.68 -0.45
N SER A 157 2.28 30.95 0.07
CA SER A 157 2.01 32.19 0.79
C SER A 157 2.85 32.32 2.07
N TYR A 158 3.15 31.20 2.76
CA TYR A 158 3.95 31.18 3.97
C TYR A 158 5.46 31.02 3.75
N PHE A 159 5.89 30.44 2.63
CA PHE A 159 7.31 30.31 2.33
C PHE A 159 7.88 31.45 1.49
N GLU A 160 7.05 32.14 0.72
CA GLU A 160 7.45 33.26 -0.11
C GLU A 160 6.96 34.63 0.43
N GLY A 161 6.19 34.68 1.53
CA GLY A 161 5.69 35.90 2.13
C GLY A 161 4.76 36.68 1.18
N THR A 162 3.90 35.98 0.45
CA THR A 162 2.98 36.59 -0.51
C THR A 162 1.69 37.09 0.14
N SER A 163 0.58 37.19 -0.59
CA SER A 163 -0.71 37.64 -0.08
C SER A 163 -1.33 36.62 0.89
N THR A 164 -2.14 37.09 1.83
CA THR A 164 -3.09 36.26 2.56
C THR A 164 -4.11 35.66 1.59
N ILE A 165 -4.36 34.36 1.66
CA ILE A 165 -5.24 33.66 0.72
C ILE A 165 -6.60 33.41 1.35
N ASN A 166 -7.65 33.89 0.68
CA ASN A 166 -9.04 33.58 0.98
C ASN A 166 -9.51 32.49 0.03
N PHE A 167 -9.59 31.26 0.52
CA PHE A 167 -10.00 30.11 -0.28
C PHE A 167 -11.50 30.11 -0.53
N ASP A 168 -11.87 29.93 -1.81
CA ASP A 168 -13.24 29.80 -2.25
C ASP A 168 -13.50 28.36 -2.71
N PHE A 169 -14.42 27.68 -2.04
CA PHE A 169 -14.75 26.27 -2.25
C PHE A 169 -16.01 26.05 -3.09
N SER A 170 -16.57 27.13 -3.65
CA SER A 170 -17.88 27.09 -4.31
C SER A 170 -17.97 26.18 -5.54
N ASP A 171 -16.86 25.98 -6.23
CA ASP A 171 -16.81 25.11 -7.42
C ASP A 171 -16.71 23.62 -7.06
N ILE A 172 -16.34 23.28 -5.81
CA ILE A 172 -16.22 21.88 -5.40
C ILE A 172 -17.60 21.25 -5.30
N ARG A 173 -17.79 20.14 -6.04
CA ARG A 173 -19.06 19.40 -6.03
C ARG A 173 -19.50 19.00 -4.63
N PRO A 174 -20.81 18.95 -4.35
CA PRO A 174 -21.32 18.61 -3.04
C PRO A 174 -21.04 17.13 -2.69
N LYS A 175 -21.07 16.84 -1.38
CA LYS A 175 -20.99 15.47 -0.88
C LYS A 175 -22.04 14.57 -1.53
N GLY A 176 -21.64 13.40 -1.98
CA GLY A 176 -22.50 12.41 -2.62
C GLY A 176 -22.59 12.52 -4.13
N ALA A 177 -22.06 13.56 -4.76
CA ALA A 177 -21.98 13.64 -6.22
C ALA A 177 -21.08 12.53 -6.80
N ARG A 178 -21.41 12.03 -8.00
CA ARG A 178 -20.67 10.93 -8.65
C ARG A 178 -19.25 11.33 -9.04
N LEU A 179 -18.29 10.43 -8.82
CA LEU A 179 -16.91 10.55 -9.29
C LEU A 179 -16.71 9.72 -10.57
N ILE A 180 -16.54 10.38 -11.70
CA ILE A 180 -16.49 9.72 -13.02
C ILE A 180 -15.17 8.95 -13.21
N THR A 181 -14.06 9.47 -12.72
CA THR A 181 -12.72 8.91 -13.00
C THR A 181 -12.33 7.77 -12.07
N SER A 182 -12.63 7.91 -10.78
CA SER A 182 -12.27 6.92 -9.75
C SER A 182 -13.40 5.97 -9.38
N GLY A 183 -14.62 6.29 -9.75
CA GLY A 183 -15.82 5.65 -9.24
C GLY A 183 -16.21 6.13 -7.84
N GLY A 184 -17.42 5.84 -7.39
CA GLY A 184 -17.94 6.22 -6.07
C GLY A 184 -18.42 7.66 -5.98
N LYS A 185 -18.55 8.15 -4.74
CA LYS A 185 -19.18 9.43 -4.40
C LYS A 185 -18.19 10.44 -3.85
N ALA A 186 -18.38 11.72 -4.19
CA ALA A 186 -17.55 12.82 -3.75
C ALA A 186 -17.71 13.11 -2.25
N PRO A 187 -16.63 13.54 -1.56
CA PRO A 187 -16.67 13.90 -0.13
C PRO A 187 -17.27 15.29 0.13
N GLY A 188 -17.36 16.15 -0.89
CA GLY A 188 -17.64 17.57 -0.72
C GLY A 188 -16.40 18.36 -0.29
N PRO A 189 -16.55 19.67 -0.03
CA PRO A 189 -15.42 20.55 0.29
C PRO A 189 -14.89 20.45 1.73
N GLU A 190 -15.65 19.89 2.65
CA GLU A 190 -15.35 19.98 4.09
C GLU A 190 -14.00 19.35 4.49
N PRO A 191 -13.59 18.18 3.97
CA PRO A 191 -12.28 17.61 4.30
C PRO A 191 -11.12 18.53 3.93
N LEU A 192 -11.19 19.22 2.80
CA LEU A 192 -10.14 20.15 2.37
C LEU A 192 -10.15 21.42 3.23
N LYS A 193 -11.32 21.94 3.62
CA LYS A 193 -11.43 23.09 4.53
C LYS A 193 -10.76 22.80 5.87
N ILE A 194 -11.02 21.62 6.44
CA ILE A 194 -10.40 21.18 7.69
C ILE A 194 -8.88 21.09 7.53
N CYS A 195 -8.41 20.45 6.47
CA CYS A 195 -6.98 20.31 6.16
C CYS A 195 -6.28 21.67 6.07
N ILE A 196 -6.81 22.61 5.27
CA ILE A 196 -6.26 23.96 5.13
C ILE A 196 -6.21 24.67 6.49
N ARG A 197 -7.24 24.56 7.30
CA ARG A 197 -7.31 25.17 8.64
C ARG A 197 -6.24 24.62 9.57
N GLN A 198 -6.06 23.29 9.60
CA GLN A 198 -5.06 22.64 10.45
C GLN A 198 -3.63 23.00 10.02
N ILE A 199 -3.34 23.01 8.72
CA ILE A 199 -2.04 23.44 8.21
C ILE A 199 -1.78 24.91 8.57
N LYS A 200 -2.76 25.79 8.39
CA LYS A 200 -2.65 27.21 8.78
C LYS A 200 -2.39 27.37 10.28
N SER A 201 -3.00 26.54 11.13
CA SER A 201 -2.77 26.59 12.59
C SER A 201 -1.29 26.36 12.89
N ILE A 202 -0.68 25.30 12.34
CA ILE A 202 0.75 25.00 12.54
C ILE A 202 1.64 26.14 12.00
N LEU A 203 1.36 26.62 10.79
CA LEU A 203 2.17 27.68 10.17
C LEU A 203 2.05 29.03 10.91
N ASN A 204 0.90 29.32 11.52
CA ASN A 204 0.68 30.56 12.26
C ASN A 204 1.41 30.60 13.62
N GLU A 205 1.78 29.46 14.17
CA GLU A 205 2.61 29.38 15.40
C GLU A 205 4.06 29.78 15.17
N LYS A 206 4.50 29.82 13.92
CA LYS A 206 5.86 30.25 13.54
C LYS A 206 5.96 31.76 13.41
N GLU A 207 7.15 32.30 13.64
CA GLU A 207 7.48 33.69 13.33
C GLU A 207 8.27 33.80 12.01
N ASP A 208 8.41 35.02 11.49
CA ASP A 208 9.23 35.28 10.29
C ASP A 208 10.70 34.92 10.58
N GLY A 209 11.28 34.06 9.74
CA GLY A 209 12.64 33.56 9.89
C GLY A 209 12.72 32.19 10.60
N ASP A 210 11.62 31.70 11.18
CA ASP A 210 11.60 30.35 11.75
C ASP A 210 11.63 29.28 10.66
N GLN A 211 12.19 28.13 10.99
CA GLN A 211 12.07 26.91 10.17
C GLN A 211 11.03 25.96 10.76
N LEU A 212 10.41 25.15 9.91
CA LEU A 212 9.58 24.04 10.37
C LEU A 212 10.46 22.93 10.97
N GLU A 213 10.00 22.39 12.09
CA GLU A 213 10.60 21.21 12.71
C GLU A 213 10.12 19.90 12.06
N PRO A 214 10.89 18.81 12.14
CA PRO A 214 10.47 17.51 11.59
C PRO A 214 9.08 17.07 12.03
N ILE A 215 8.73 17.24 13.29
CA ILE A 215 7.41 16.85 13.83
C ILE A 215 6.28 17.72 13.26
N GLU A 216 6.49 18.99 13.02
CA GLU A 216 5.51 19.90 12.42
C GLU A 216 5.24 19.53 10.97
N VAL A 217 6.30 19.22 10.20
CA VAL A 217 6.17 18.74 8.83
C VAL A 217 5.43 17.39 8.78
N HIS A 218 5.75 16.49 9.70
CA HIS A 218 5.06 15.22 9.86
C HIS A 218 3.55 15.43 10.10
N ASP A 219 3.20 16.30 11.02
CA ASP A 219 1.80 16.60 11.36
C ASP A 219 1.05 17.24 10.19
N ILE A 220 1.68 18.15 9.44
CA ILE A 220 1.09 18.73 8.20
C ILE A 220 0.75 17.63 7.20
N ILE A 221 1.68 16.69 6.95
CA ILE A 221 1.43 15.60 5.99
C ILE A 221 0.35 14.65 6.50
N CYS A 222 0.28 14.41 7.82
CA CYS A 222 -0.79 13.62 8.40
C CYS A 222 -2.18 14.30 8.25
N HIS A 223 -2.27 15.63 8.38
CA HIS A 223 -3.51 16.37 8.10
C HIS A 223 -3.89 16.34 6.61
N ILE A 224 -2.92 16.34 5.72
CA ILE A 224 -3.17 16.11 4.27
C ILE A 224 -3.78 14.73 4.05
N ALA A 225 -3.26 13.71 4.72
CA ALA A 225 -3.79 12.34 4.64
C ALA A 225 -5.20 12.22 5.23
N ASP A 226 -5.53 12.97 6.30
CA ASP A 226 -6.88 13.05 6.87
C ASP A 226 -7.90 13.56 5.85
N ALA A 227 -7.55 14.56 5.05
CA ALA A 227 -8.43 15.07 4.00
C ALA A 227 -8.75 14.01 2.94
N VAL A 228 -7.76 13.18 2.59
CA VAL A 228 -7.93 12.08 1.63
C VAL A 228 -8.80 10.96 2.20
N LEU A 229 -8.61 10.62 3.48
CA LEU A 229 -9.38 9.58 4.16
C LEU A 229 -10.84 9.99 4.37
N ALA A 230 -11.07 11.20 4.86
CA ALA A 230 -12.42 11.75 5.06
C ALA A 230 -13.20 11.87 3.74
N GLY A 231 -12.46 11.93 2.62
CA GLY A 231 -13.00 11.89 1.28
C GLY A 231 -13.67 10.57 0.90
N GLY A 232 -13.56 9.51 1.70
CA GLY A 232 -14.22 8.23 1.44
C GLY A 232 -13.71 7.48 0.20
N ILE A 233 -12.75 8.05 -0.52
CA ILE A 233 -12.26 7.51 -1.78
C ILE A 233 -11.20 6.44 -1.53
N ARG A 234 -10.36 6.60 -0.48
CA ARG A 234 -9.28 5.67 -0.14
C ARG A 234 -8.74 5.86 1.26
N ARG A 235 -8.06 4.80 1.74
CA ARG A 235 -7.17 4.88 2.88
C ARG A 235 -5.83 5.47 2.41
N ALA A 236 -5.38 6.57 3.02
CA ALA A 236 -4.04 7.10 2.83
C ALA A 236 -3.04 6.13 3.48
N ALA A 237 -2.04 5.70 2.71
CA ALA A 237 -0.93 4.89 3.22
C ALA A 237 0.33 5.77 3.27
N LEU A 238 0.88 5.97 4.46
CA LEU A 238 2.07 6.76 4.71
C LEU A 238 3.10 6.01 5.55
N ILE A 239 4.39 6.24 5.26
CA ILE A 239 5.49 5.98 6.17
C ILE A 239 6.33 7.25 6.30
N SER A 240 6.60 7.67 7.54
CA SER A 240 7.47 8.79 7.89
C SER A 240 8.85 8.26 8.26
N LEU A 241 9.86 8.68 7.53
CA LEU A 241 11.25 8.38 7.80
C LEU A 241 11.90 9.58 8.49
N PHE A 242 12.48 9.38 9.68
CA PHE A 242 13.04 10.45 10.48
C PHE A 242 14.45 10.11 10.98
N SER A 243 15.21 11.13 11.39
CA SER A 243 16.55 10.94 11.94
C SER A 243 16.51 10.18 13.27
N ALA A 244 17.27 9.11 13.41
CA ALA A 244 17.22 8.23 14.59
C ALA A 244 17.61 8.92 15.91
N ASP A 245 18.19 10.11 15.85
CA ASP A 245 18.52 10.98 16.99
C ASP A 245 17.46 12.07 17.26
N ASP A 246 16.32 12.04 16.57
CA ASP A 246 15.24 12.98 16.76
C ASP A 246 14.30 12.49 17.88
N GLY A 247 14.47 13.10 19.07
CA GLY A 247 13.71 12.71 20.27
C GLY A 247 12.21 12.97 20.15
N GLU A 248 11.78 14.05 19.47
CA GLU A 248 10.37 14.37 19.28
C GLU A 248 9.69 13.38 18.36
N MET A 249 10.35 13.01 17.25
CA MET A 249 9.83 12.00 16.34
C MET A 249 9.81 10.60 16.97
N ILE A 250 10.80 10.23 17.79
CA ILE A 250 10.79 8.98 18.56
C ILE A 250 9.59 8.94 19.52
N ALA A 251 9.27 10.08 20.15
CA ALA A 251 8.17 10.20 21.11
C ALA A 251 6.81 10.55 20.47
N ALA A 252 6.74 10.69 19.16
CA ALA A 252 5.56 11.20 18.44
C ALA A 252 4.26 10.45 18.75
N LYS A 253 4.36 9.15 19.06
CA LYS A 253 3.24 8.26 19.40
C LYS A 253 3.43 7.63 20.79
N THR A 254 3.78 8.44 21.78
CA THR A 254 3.86 8.03 23.18
C THR A 254 2.83 8.75 24.03
N GLY A 255 2.50 8.21 25.21
CA GLY A 255 1.46 8.76 26.09
C GLY A 255 0.09 8.81 25.41
N ASN A 256 -0.72 9.81 25.71
CA ASN A 256 -2.07 9.99 25.15
C ASN A 256 -2.06 10.70 23.79
N TRP A 257 -1.15 10.32 22.91
CA TRP A 257 -1.02 10.95 21.58
C TRP A 257 -2.30 10.87 20.73
N TRP A 258 -3.08 9.79 20.84
CA TRP A 258 -4.33 9.61 20.09
C TRP A 258 -5.42 10.62 20.43
N GLU A 259 -5.38 11.23 21.61
CA GLU A 259 -6.29 12.32 22.02
C GLU A 259 -5.79 13.68 21.54
N LYS A 260 -4.48 13.92 21.68
CA LYS A 260 -3.86 15.23 21.38
C LYS A 260 -3.52 15.40 19.91
N ASN A 261 -3.05 14.34 19.27
CA ASN A 261 -2.53 14.33 17.89
C ASN A 261 -3.06 13.12 17.11
N PRO A 262 -4.39 12.95 16.98
CA PRO A 262 -4.99 11.76 16.33
C PRO A 262 -4.57 11.61 14.85
N GLN A 263 -4.20 12.69 14.16
CA GLN A 263 -3.68 12.67 12.79
C GLN A 263 -2.43 11.79 12.65
N ARG A 264 -1.61 11.64 13.70
CA ARG A 264 -0.38 10.81 13.66
C ARG A 264 -0.65 9.32 13.43
N ALA A 265 -1.90 8.87 13.62
CA ALA A 265 -2.33 7.52 13.24
C ALA A 265 -2.28 7.27 11.72
N ARG A 266 -2.09 8.29 10.89
CA ARG A 266 -2.07 8.17 9.43
C ARG A 266 -0.75 7.66 8.86
N ALA A 267 0.35 7.75 9.60
CA ALA A 267 1.67 7.32 9.16
C ALA A 267 2.28 6.30 10.12
N ASN A 268 2.95 5.29 9.57
CA ASN A 268 3.94 4.53 10.32
C ASN A 268 5.20 5.36 10.44
N ASN A 269 5.85 5.36 11.62
CA ASN A 269 7.06 6.15 11.85
C ASN A 269 8.26 5.23 11.96
N SER A 270 9.32 5.47 11.18
CA SER A 270 10.54 4.66 11.21
C SER A 270 11.80 5.51 11.34
N ALA A 271 12.65 5.15 12.29
CA ALA A 271 13.95 5.76 12.49
C ALA A 271 14.93 5.24 11.42
N VAL A 272 15.55 6.17 10.70
CA VAL A 272 16.53 5.85 9.65
C VAL A 272 17.90 5.62 10.28
N ILE A 273 18.47 4.45 10.03
CA ILE A 273 19.78 4.05 10.52
C ILE A 273 20.70 3.73 9.35
N VAL A 274 21.82 4.43 9.26
CA VAL A 274 22.87 4.13 8.27
C VAL A 274 23.63 2.90 8.72
N ARG A 275 23.46 1.79 7.98
CA ARG A 275 23.83 0.42 8.34
C ARG A 275 25.31 0.26 8.73
N HIS A 276 26.23 0.95 8.03
CA HIS A 276 27.67 0.86 8.25
C HIS A 276 28.21 1.87 9.29
N ARG A 277 27.37 2.75 9.83
CA ARG A 277 27.77 3.77 10.82
C ARG A 277 27.20 3.51 12.22
N VAL A 278 26.14 2.71 12.32
CA VAL A 278 25.48 2.45 13.59
C VAL A 278 26.31 1.54 14.50
N ARG A 279 26.31 1.84 15.80
CA ARG A 279 26.91 1.01 16.85
C ARG A 279 25.84 0.16 17.52
N LYS A 280 26.20 -1.08 17.95
CA LYS A 280 25.27 -2.00 18.61
C LYS A 280 24.57 -1.36 19.81
N LYS A 281 25.33 -0.63 20.66
CA LYS A 281 24.78 0.04 21.83
C LYS A 281 23.60 0.96 21.47
N PHE A 282 23.76 1.83 20.46
CA PHE A 282 22.70 2.72 20.01
C PHE A 282 21.49 1.96 19.49
N PHE A 283 21.71 0.90 18.71
CA PHE A 283 20.64 0.06 18.21
C PHE A 283 19.85 -0.58 19.35
N MET A 284 20.53 -1.15 20.35
CA MET A 284 19.87 -1.80 21.48
C MET A 284 19.11 -0.81 22.37
N GLU A 285 19.62 0.42 22.56
CA GLU A 285 18.88 1.48 23.27
C GLU A 285 17.58 1.88 22.53
N LEU A 286 17.62 1.94 21.20
CA LEU A 286 16.42 2.19 20.40
C LEU A 286 15.46 0.99 20.45
N TRP A 287 15.98 -0.23 20.39
CA TRP A 287 15.20 -1.47 20.51
C TRP A 287 14.45 -1.56 21.83
N GLU A 288 15.09 -1.22 22.93
CA GLU A 288 14.46 -1.16 24.26
C GLU A 288 13.28 -0.17 24.30
N ARG A 289 13.41 0.98 23.64
CA ARG A 289 12.32 1.96 23.52
C ARG A 289 11.15 1.41 22.70
N ILE A 290 11.43 0.67 21.63
CA ILE A 290 10.41 0.03 20.79
C ILE A 290 9.64 -1.01 21.60
N GLN A 291 10.35 -1.85 22.36
CA GLN A 291 9.75 -2.83 23.27
C GLN A 291 8.82 -2.16 24.29
N HIS A 292 9.31 -1.12 24.98
CA HIS A 292 8.52 -0.40 25.99
C HIS A 292 7.38 0.44 25.43
N SER A 293 7.36 0.74 24.13
CA SER A 293 6.25 1.47 23.50
C SER A 293 4.93 0.70 23.55
N GLY A 294 4.97 -0.62 23.66
CA GLY A 294 3.80 -1.50 23.59
C GLY A 294 3.10 -1.52 22.22
N ALA A 295 3.59 -0.73 21.25
CA ALA A 295 3.01 -0.60 19.92
C ALA A 295 3.98 -1.01 18.80
N GLY A 296 5.23 -1.37 19.13
CA GLY A 296 6.27 -1.69 18.13
C GLY A 296 6.76 -0.49 17.33
N GLU A 297 6.45 0.73 17.76
CA GLU A 297 6.91 1.97 17.14
C GLU A 297 7.89 2.74 18.07
N PRO A 298 8.84 3.49 17.49
CA PRO A 298 9.07 3.64 16.05
C PRO A 298 9.62 2.36 15.40
N GLY A 299 9.33 2.17 14.10
CA GLY A 299 10.00 1.15 13.29
C GLY A 299 11.47 1.51 13.07
N ILE A 300 12.25 0.56 12.54
CA ILE A 300 13.66 0.75 12.17
C ILE A 300 13.78 0.58 10.65
N TYR A 301 14.43 1.54 10.00
CA TYR A 301 14.77 1.47 8.59
C TYR A 301 16.28 1.56 8.41
N PHE A 302 16.92 0.44 8.05
CA PHE A 302 18.33 0.40 7.69
C PHE A 302 18.55 0.80 6.24
N THR A 303 19.47 1.71 6.03
CA THR A 303 19.87 2.15 4.70
C THR A 303 21.39 2.22 4.56
N ASN A 304 21.88 2.13 3.33
CA ASN A 304 23.27 2.40 2.99
C ASN A 304 23.46 3.84 2.51
N ASP A 305 22.37 4.54 2.18
CA ASP A 305 22.34 5.95 1.79
C ASP A 305 21.16 6.64 2.48
N LYS A 306 21.44 7.62 3.35
CA LYS A 306 20.43 8.35 4.10
C LYS A 306 19.49 9.21 3.25
N GLY A 307 19.83 9.48 1.98
CA GLY A 307 18.98 10.19 1.02
C GLY A 307 17.93 9.29 0.38
N GLU A 308 18.13 7.98 0.39
CA GLU A 308 17.17 7.01 -0.12
C GLU A 308 16.13 6.64 0.95
N GLY A 309 14.97 6.16 0.52
CA GLY A 309 13.90 5.75 1.39
C GLY A 309 13.13 4.56 0.86
N THR A 310 11.87 4.48 1.25
CA THR A 310 11.01 3.34 0.93
C THR A 310 9.56 3.76 0.79
N ASN A 311 8.75 2.87 0.23
CA ASN A 311 7.29 2.97 0.20
C ASN A 311 6.66 2.61 1.56
N PRO A 312 5.38 2.90 1.80
CA PRO A 312 4.71 2.67 3.09
C PRO A 312 4.83 1.26 3.67
N CYS A 313 4.86 0.24 2.82
CA CYS A 313 5.00 -1.16 3.24
C CYS A 313 6.46 -1.63 3.34
N CYS A 314 7.42 -0.77 3.03
CA CYS A 314 8.86 -0.99 3.18
C CYS A 314 9.46 -2.11 2.31
N GLU A 315 8.77 -2.58 1.26
CA GLU A 315 9.30 -3.63 0.38
C GLU A 315 10.16 -3.10 -0.78
N ILE A 316 10.06 -1.83 -1.14
CA ILE A 316 10.78 -1.23 -2.28
C ILE A 316 11.75 -0.16 -1.80
N ALA A 317 13.03 -0.33 -2.09
CA ALA A 317 14.03 0.72 -1.91
C ALA A 317 13.88 1.76 -3.03
N LEU A 318 13.73 3.02 -2.64
CA LEU A 318 13.42 4.13 -3.54
C LEU A 318 14.42 5.27 -3.39
N ARG A 319 14.80 5.86 -4.52
CA ARG A 319 15.46 7.16 -4.56
C ARG A 319 14.47 8.30 -4.29
N PRO A 320 14.96 9.50 -3.96
CA PRO A 320 14.12 10.70 -3.91
C PRO A 320 13.27 10.87 -5.19
N PHE A 321 11.95 11.07 -5.02
CA PHE A 321 11.00 11.29 -6.11
C PHE A 321 10.90 10.13 -7.09
N GLN A 322 10.67 8.92 -6.56
CA GLN A 322 10.60 7.70 -7.34
C GLN A 322 9.36 6.88 -6.99
N PHE A 323 8.81 6.19 -7.98
CA PHE A 323 7.69 5.27 -7.82
C PHE A 323 8.13 3.81 -7.74
N CYS A 324 7.39 3.03 -6.96
CA CYS A 324 7.45 1.57 -6.95
C CYS A 324 6.61 1.00 -8.09
N ASN A 325 7.02 -0.13 -8.63
CA ASN A 325 6.34 -0.83 -9.73
C ASN A 325 6.23 -2.32 -9.39
N LEU A 326 5.03 -2.77 -9.02
CA LEU A 326 4.79 -4.08 -8.44
C LEU A 326 4.05 -5.02 -9.40
N CYS A 327 4.45 -6.29 -9.37
CA CYS A 327 3.72 -7.44 -9.90
C CYS A 327 3.75 -8.57 -8.89
N GLU A 328 2.93 -9.60 -9.06
CA GLU A 328 2.79 -10.65 -8.07
C GLU A 328 2.76 -12.03 -8.71
N VAL A 329 3.47 -12.98 -8.11
CA VAL A 329 3.54 -14.37 -8.51
C VAL A 329 2.95 -15.23 -7.40
N ASN A 330 1.91 -15.99 -7.73
CA ASN A 330 1.37 -17.00 -6.83
C ASN A 330 2.32 -18.21 -6.80
N VAL A 331 2.94 -18.49 -5.63
CA VAL A 331 3.82 -19.64 -5.45
C VAL A 331 3.20 -20.76 -4.64
N SER A 332 1.93 -20.62 -4.25
CA SER A 332 1.25 -21.60 -3.40
C SER A 332 0.97 -22.94 -4.11
N ASP A 333 0.77 -22.89 -5.42
CA ASP A 333 0.38 -24.03 -6.25
C ASP A 333 1.35 -24.29 -7.42
N VAL A 334 2.57 -23.82 -7.31
CA VAL A 334 3.62 -24.08 -8.28
C VAL A 334 3.92 -25.58 -8.35
N LYS A 335 3.98 -26.14 -9.56
CA LYS A 335 4.16 -27.57 -9.78
C LYS A 335 5.62 -27.98 -9.68
N ASP A 336 6.49 -27.24 -10.37
CA ASP A 336 7.91 -27.52 -10.56
C ASP A 336 8.68 -26.24 -10.89
N GLN A 337 9.97 -26.35 -11.13
CA GLN A 337 10.84 -25.22 -11.47
C GLN A 337 10.45 -24.53 -12.76
N GLU A 338 10.02 -25.26 -13.78
CA GLU A 338 9.60 -24.69 -15.07
C GLU A 338 8.34 -23.83 -14.92
N ASP A 339 7.36 -24.28 -14.14
CA ASP A 339 6.15 -23.51 -13.84
C ASP A 339 6.50 -22.22 -13.06
N LEU A 340 7.39 -22.29 -12.07
CA LEU A 340 7.88 -21.11 -11.35
C LEU A 340 8.57 -20.13 -12.31
N ASN A 341 9.50 -20.63 -13.12
CA ASN A 341 10.25 -19.83 -14.08
C ASN A 341 9.33 -19.11 -15.07
N GLN A 342 8.31 -19.81 -15.57
CA GLN A 342 7.32 -19.22 -16.49
C GLN A 342 6.48 -18.14 -15.81
N ARG A 343 6.04 -18.34 -14.56
CA ARG A 343 5.29 -17.32 -13.79
C ARG A 343 6.15 -16.09 -13.52
N VAL A 344 7.36 -16.28 -13.06
CA VAL A 344 8.30 -15.19 -12.74
C VAL A 344 8.66 -14.39 -14.00
N LYS A 345 8.94 -15.07 -15.11
CA LYS A 345 9.17 -14.44 -16.41
C LYS A 345 7.99 -13.59 -16.85
N THR A 346 6.78 -14.11 -16.72
CA THR A 346 5.55 -13.39 -17.07
C THR A 346 5.35 -12.15 -16.19
N ALA A 347 5.60 -12.25 -14.89
CA ALA A 347 5.51 -11.10 -13.98
C ALA A 347 6.54 -10.02 -14.33
N ALA A 348 7.78 -10.40 -14.63
CA ALA A 348 8.83 -9.48 -15.08
C ALA A 348 8.48 -8.80 -16.41
N PHE A 349 7.88 -9.53 -17.34
CA PHE A 349 7.35 -8.99 -18.60
C PHE A 349 6.30 -7.91 -18.33
N LEU A 350 5.26 -8.22 -17.55
CA LEU A 350 4.19 -7.27 -17.20
C LEU A 350 4.71 -6.04 -16.44
N GLY A 351 5.61 -6.26 -15.47
CA GLY A 351 6.24 -5.16 -14.72
C GLY A 351 7.06 -4.24 -15.63
N THR A 352 7.73 -4.78 -16.62
CA THR A 352 8.50 -3.99 -17.59
C THR A 352 7.56 -3.14 -18.48
N LEU A 353 6.42 -3.66 -18.91
CA LEU A 353 5.42 -2.88 -19.62
C LEU A 353 4.91 -1.71 -18.76
N GLN A 354 4.66 -1.96 -17.47
CA GLN A 354 4.22 -0.93 -16.51
C GLN A 354 5.27 0.17 -16.35
N ALA A 355 6.56 -0.14 -16.37
CA ALA A 355 7.66 0.81 -16.24
C ALA A 355 7.70 1.87 -17.35
N GLY A 356 7.05 1.65 -18.46
CA GLY A 356 6.97 2.61 -19.57
C GLY A 356 5.88 3.67 -19.44
N TYR A 357 5.13 3.69 -18.33
CA TYR A 357 4.08 4.70 -18.07
C TYR A 357 4.64 5.82 -17.17
N THR A 358 5.37 6.76 -17.74
CA THR A 358 6.16 7.76 -17.00
C THR A 358 5.83 9.23 -17.30
N ASP A 359 4.81 9.50 -18.09
CA ASP A 359 4.37 10.87 -18.38
C ASP A 359 3.52 11.42 -17.22
N PHE A 360 4.17 12.02 -16.22
CA PHE A 360 3.54 12.52 -15.01
C PHE A 360 3.20 14.01 -15.12
N HIS A 361 1.94 14.32 -15.41
CA HIS A 361 1.52 15.68 -15.79
C HIS A 361 1.60 16.73 -14.67
N TYR A 362 1.15 16.45 -13.46
CA TYR A 362 1.09 17.44 -12.38
C TYR A 362 2.41 17.56 -11.60
N LEU A 363 3.15 16.48 -11.52
CA LEU A 363 4.33 16.38 -10.70
C LEU A 363 5.52 17.13 -11.31
N ARG A 364 6.45 17.56 -10.44
CA ARG A 364 7.71 18.13 -10.95
C ARG A 364 8.46 17.11 -11.81
N PRO A 365 9.20 17.57 -12.85
CA PRO A 365 9.92 16.68 -13.78
C PRO A 365 10.93 15.73 -13.11
N ILE A 366 11.33 16.02 -11.88
CA ILE A 366 12.23 15.15 -11.11
C ILE A 366 11.63 13.75 -10.88
N TRP A 367 10.32 13.64 -10.68
CA TRP A 367 9.63 12.36 -10.52
C TRP A 367 9.79 11.45 -11.75
N GLN A 368 9.59 12.02 -12.94
CA GLN A 368 9.78 11.29 -14.19
C GLN A 368 11.24 10.87 -14.38
N ARG A 369 12.16 11.83 -14.27
CA ARG A 369 13.60 11.57 -14.46
C ARG A 369 14.12 10.48 -13.54
N THR A 370 13.75 10.50 -12.25
CA THR A 370 14.25 9.51 -11.29
C THR A 370 13.59 8.15 -11.52
N THR A 371 12.30 8.10 -11.82
CA THR A 371 11.59 6.86 -12.13
C THR A 371 12.15 6.19 -13.39
N GLU A 372 12.37 6.94 -14.46
CA GLU A 372 12.96 6.42 -15.71
C GLU A 372 14.42 6.01 -15.55
N LYS A 373 15.17 6.66 -14.67
CA LYS A 373 16.59 6.37 -14.47
C LYS A 373 16.85 4.94 -14.02
N GLU A 374 16.01 4.41 -13.15
CA GLU A 374 16.16 3.07 -12.59
C GLU A 374 15.12 2.07 -13.08
N ALA A 375 13.99 2.55 -13.62
CA ALA A 375 12.91 1.75 -14.19
C ALA A 375 12.56 0.50 -13.34
N LEU A 376 12.39 0.70 -12.03
CA LEU A 376 12.27 -0.37 -11.04
C LEU A 376 11.17 -1.37 -11.36
N LEU A 377 11.45 -2.63 -11.06
CA LEU A 377 10.44 -3.67 -10.89
C LEU A 377 10.37 -4.11 -9.43
N GLY A 378 9.25 -4.69 -9.07
CA GLY A 378 9.02 -5.37 -7.81
C GLY A 378 8.22 -6.64 -8.09
N VAL A 379 8.89 -7.67 -8.62
CA VAL A 379 8.32 -9.00 -8.80
C VAL A 379 8.25 -9.66 -7.43
N SER A 380 7.05 -9.77 -6.89
CA SER A 380 6.79 -10.27 -5.54
C SER A 380 6.27 -11.70 -5.56
N LEU A 381 6.74 -12.52 -4.63
CA LEU A 381 6.18 -13.84 -4.39
C LEU A 381 5.11 -13.78 -3.31
N THR A 382 3.99 -14.50 -3.49
CA THR A 382 2.93 -14.62 -2.50
C THR A 382 2.43 -16.06 -2.38
N GLY A 383 1.91 -16.44 -1.20
CA GLY A 383 1.57 -17.83 -0.91
C GLY A 383 2.76 -18.66 -0.45
N ILE A 384 3.79 -18.00 0.08
CA ILE A 384 5.05 -18.64 0.52
C ILE A 384 4.81 -19.67 1.64
N ALA A 385 3.85 -19.41 2.51
CA ALA A 385 3.54 -20.30 3.63
C ALA A 385 3.00 -21.69 3.23
N SER A 386 2.72 -21.93 1.96
CA SER A 386 2.44 -23.27 1.43
C SER A 386 3.68 -24.20 1.43
N GLY A 387 4.88 -23.64 1.59
CA GLY A 387 6.15 -24.37 1.61
C GLY A 387 6.79 -24.62 0.23
N ARG A 388 6.03 -24.65 -0.85
CA ARG A 388 6.49 -25.00 -2.21
C ARG A 388 7.67 -24.17 -2.71
N ALA A 389 7.67 -22.85 -2.45
CA ALA A 389 8.72 -21.97 -2.92
C ALA A 389 10.13 -22.33 -2.39
N ARG A 390 10.22 -22.93 -1.19
CA ARG A 390 11.51 -23.30 -0.59
C ARG A 390 12.11 -24.60 -1.15
N GLU A 391 11.33 -25.35 -1.91
CA GLU A 391 11.75 -26.60 -2.57
C GLU A 391 12.37 -26.33 -3.96
N LEU A 392 12.33 -25.08 -4.44
CA LEU A 392 12.70 -24.66 -5.78
C LEU A 392 13.92 -23.74 -5.76
N ASP A 393 14.59 -23.62 -6.92
CA ASP A 393 15.70 -22.69 -7.12
C ASP A 393 15.19 -21.27 -7.40
N LEU A 394 15.11 -20.46 -6.33
CA LEU A 394 14.68 -19.06 -6.44
C LEU A 394 15.77 -18.17 -7.04
N GLU A 395 17.04 -18.51 -6.90
CA GLU A 395 18.13 -17.77 -7.51
C GLU A 395 18.07 -17.87 -9.04
N GLU A 396 17.81 -19.07 -9.58
CA GLU A 396 17.53 -19.26 -11.00
C GLU A 396 16.33 -18.42 -11.46
N ALA A 397 15.21 -18.50 -10.72
CA ALA A 397 14.01 -17.75 -11.05
C ALA A 397 14.23 -16.23 -11.02
N ALA A 398 14.99 -15.70 -10.05
CA ALA A 398 15.35 -14.29 -9.98
C ALA A 398 16.19 -13.84 -11.18
N LYS A 399 17.17 -14.65 -11.58
CA LYS A 399 17.97 -14.38 -12.78
C LYS A 399 17.12 -14.35 -14.05
N ILE A 400 16.16 -15.25 -14.19
CA ILE A 400 15.19 -15.25 -15.29
C ILE A 400 14.36 -13.96 -15.30
N ALA A 401 13.90 -13.47 -14.15
CA ALA A 401 13.19 -12.20 -14.06
C ALA A 401 14.06 -11.02 -14.54
N VAL A 402 15.32 -10.99 -14.13
CA VAL A 402 16.30 -9.96 -14.56
C VAL A 402 16.53 -10.01 -16.06
N GLU A 403 16.73 -11.18 -16.63
CA GLU A 403 16.96 -11.37 -18.07
C GLU A 403 15.74 -10.97 -18.91
N GLU A 404 14.54 -11.40 -18.49
CA GLU A 404 13.32 -11.02 -19.19
C GLU A 404 13.08 -9.51 -19.13
N ASN A 405 13.33 -8.88 -17.97
CA ASN A 405 13.28 -7.42 -17.86
C ASN A 405 14.26 -6.74 -18.85
N LYS A 406 15.52 -7.16 -18.90
CA LYS A 406 16.51 -6.59 -19.83
C LYS A 406 16.07 -6.71 -21.29
N LYS A 407 15.55 -7.88 -21.66
CA LYS A 407 15.06 -8.16 -23.01
C LYS A 407 13.89 -7.24 -23.37
N VAL A 408 12.85 -7.21 -22.55
CA VAL A 408 11.63 -6.44 -22.81
C VAL A 408 11.90 -4.94 -22.72
N ALA A 409 12.71 -4.49 -21.77
CA ALA A 409 13.12 -3.09 -21.63
C ALA A 409 13.77 -2.56 -22.93
N LYS A 410 14.65 -3.37 -23.55
CA LYS A 410 15.24 -3.03 -24.86
C LYS A 410 14.18 -2.91 -25.95
N MET A 411 13.18 -3.79 -25.96
CA MET A 411 12.10 -3.79 -26.97
C MET A 411 11.22 -2.55 -26.89
N ILE A 412 10.92 -2.08 -25.68
CA ILE A 412 10.00 -0.92 -25.47
C ILE A 412 10.75 0.39 -25.24
N GLY A 413 12.08 0.40 -25.25
CA GLY A 413 12.89 1.61 -25.14
C GLY A 413 12.99 2.20 -23.72
N VAL A 414 12.82 1.37 -22.67
CA VAL A 414 13.07 1.76 -21.27
C VAL A 414 14.41 1.18 -20.78
N LYS A 415 14.92 1.69 -19.67
CA LYS A 415 16.15 1.16 -19.07
C LYS A 415 15.89 -0.20 -18.41
N PRO A 416 16.90 -1.09 -18.34
CA PRO A 416 16.84 -2.24 -17.47
C PRO A 416 16.66 -1.81 -16.00
N ALA A 417 15.85 -2.54 -15.26
CA ALA A 417 15.55 -2.22 -13.87
C ALA A 417 16.79 -2.36 -12.98
N ALA A 418 17.01 -1.38 -12.12
CA ALA A 418 18.09 -1.41 -11.14
C ALA A 418 17.87 -2.53 -10.10
N ARG A 419 16.61 -2.79 -9.75
CA ARG A 419 16.17 -3.81 -8.79
C ARG A 419 14.90 -4.46 -9.31
N VAL A 420 14.79 -5.79 -9.20
CA VAL A 420 13.72 -6.56 -9.87
C VAL A 420 12.83 -7.30 -8.88
N THR A 421 13.40 -7.91 -7.85
CA THR A 421 12.68 -8.83 -6.96
C THR A 421 12.40 -8.25 -5.59
N THR A 422 11.23 -8.59 -5.05
CA THR A 422 10.77 -8.14 -3.73
C THR A 422 9.80 -9.16 -3.12
N ILE A 423 9.40 -8.96 -1.87
CA ILE A 423 8.24 -9.63 -1.27
C ILE A 423 7.40 -8.57 -0.56
N LYS A 424 6.21 -8.32 -1.08
CA LYS A 424 5.25 -7.37 -0.52
C LYS A 424 4.21 -8.07 0.37
N PRO A 425 3.55 -7.34 1.29
CA PRO A 425 2.37 -7.85 1.95
C PRO A 425 1.20 -7.87 0.95
N ALA A 426 0.65 -9.04 0.71
CA ALA A 426 -0.34 -9.29 -0.33
C ALA A 426 -1.77 -9.41 0.22
N GLY A 427 -2.21 -8.46 1.04
CA GLY A 427 -3.46 -8.59 1.76
C GLY A 427 -4.70 -8.81 0.91
N THR A 428 -4.92 -7.95 -0.08
CA THR A 428 -6.07 -8.06 -0.98
C THR A 428 -5.78 -9.02 -2.13
N SER A 429 -4.58 -8.96 -2.70
CA SER A 429 -4.21 -9.82 -3.82
C SER A 429 -4.10 -11.30 -3.43
N SER A 430 -3.71 -11.61 -2.20
CA SER A 430 -3.73 -13.00 -1.72
C SER A 430 -5.15 -13.59 -1.67
N MET A 431 -6.15 -12.79 -1.30
CA MET A 431 -7.56 -13.21 -1.37
C MET A 431 -8.01 -13.47 -2.80
N VAL A 432 -7.60 -12.63 -3.76
CA VAL A 432 -7.87 -12.86 -5.19
C VAL A 432 -7.22 -14.14 -5.68
N LEU A 433 -6.00 -14.44 -5.20
CA LEU A 433 -5.22 -15.61 -5.59
C LEU A 433 -5.57 -16.88 -4.79
N GLY A 434 -6.29 -16.77 -3.68
CA GLY A 434 -6.64 -17.89 -2.81
C GLY A 434 -5.42 -18.48 -2.08
N CYS A 435 -4.50 -17.63 -1.59
CA CYS A 435 -3.28 -18.05 -0.93
C CYS A 435 -2.96 -17.21 0.31
N SER A 436 -1.89 -17.54 1.04
CA SER A 436 -1.39 -16.73 2.15
C SER A 436 -0.76 -15.43 1.65
N SER A 437 -0.71 -14.41 2.50
CA SER A 437 -0.22 -13.08 2.17
C SER A 437 1.31 -12.99 2.19
N GLY A 438 1.93 -12.86 1.02
CA GLY A 438 3.38 -12.69 0.91
C GLY A 438 4.14 -13.81 1.62
N ILE A 439 5.00 -13.41 2.58
CA ILE A 439 5.81 -14.33 3.40
C ILE A 439 5.09 -14.83 4.66
N HIS A 440 3.93 -14.23 4.99
CA HIS A 440 3.23 -14.51 6.24
C HIS A 440 2.56 -15.90 6.24
N ALA A 441 2.46 -16.46 7.43
CA ALA A 441 1.80 -17.73 7.68
C ALA A 441 0.29 -17.68 7.37
N TRP A 442 -0.32 -18.85 7.20
CA TRP A 442 -1.76 -19.01 7.26
C TRP A 442 -2.26 -18.75 8.67
N HIS A 443 -3.49 -18.27 8.80
CA HIS A 443 -4.06 -17.92 10.10
C HIS A 443 -4.14 -19.15 11.03
N SER A 444 -4.79 -20.20 10.58
CA SER A 444 -4.85 -21.52 11.24
C SER A 444 -5.29 -22.58 10.23
N ASP A 445 -5.37 -23.85 10.66
CA ASP A 445 -5.84 -24.96 9.82
C ASP A 445 -7.24 -24.69 9.26
N TYR A 446 -8.14 -24.23 10.12
CA TYR A 446 -9.50 -23.82 9.79
C TYR A 446 -9.81 -22.47 10.42
N TYR A 447 -10.35 -21.54 9.65
CA TYR A 447 -10.71 -20.23 10.13
C TYR A 447 -11.84 -19.59 9.30
N ILE A 448 -12.43 -18.54 9.85
CA ILE A 448 -13.43 -17.74 9.17
C ILE A 448 -12.79 -16.42 8.74
N ARG A 449 -12.81 -16.14 7.46
CA ARG A 449 -12.40 -14.84 6.92
C ARG A 449 -13.61 -13.93 6.81
N ARG A 450 -13.51 -12.74 7.41
CA ARG A 450 -14.60 -11.76 7.42
C ARG A 450 -14.26 -10.50 6.65
N LEU A 451 -15.23 -10.03 5.87
CA LEU A 451 -15.19 -8.76 5.15
C LEU A 451 -16.37 -7.90 5.60
N ARG A 452 -16.11 -6.65 5.94
CA ARG A 452 -17.17 -5.70 6.27
C ARG A 452 -17.76 -5.08 5.01
N VAL A 453 -19.09 -4.90 5.00
CA VAL A 453 -19.85 -4.32 3.89
C VAL A 453 -20.95 -3.43 4.46
N GLY A 454 -21.20 -2.29 3.81
CA GLY A 454 -22.33 -1.43 4.17
C GLY A 454 -23.67 -2.05 3.77
N LYS A 455 -24.66 -1.99 4.64
CA LYS A 455 -26.01 -2.52 4.34
C LYS A 455 -26.71 -1.79 3.20
N ASN A 456 -26.25 -0.62 2.82
CA ASN A 456 -26.71 0.14 1.67
C ASN A 456 -26.04 -0.26 0.34
N GLU A 457 -25.04 -1.15 0.38
CA GLU A 457 -24.36 -1.62 -0.83
C GLU A 457 -25.15 -2.73 -1.52
N SER A 458 -25.22 -2.69 -2.86
CA SER A 458 -25.98 -3.65 -3.66
C SER A 458 -25.52 -5.10 -3.47
N ILE A 459 -24.23 -5.32 -3.23
CA ILE A 459 -23.70 -6.64 -2.93
C ILE A 459 -24.28 -7.21 -1.63
N TYR A 460 -24.43 -6.38 -0.58
CA TYR A 460 -25.07 -6.82 0.67
C TYR A 460 -26.50 -7.23 0.42
N GLN A 461 -27.28 -6.41 -0.30
CA GLN A 461 -28.68 -6.72 -0.59
C GLN A 461 -28.82 -8.05 -1.34
N TYR A 462 -28.01 -8.25 -2.37
CA TYR A 462 -27.98 -9.49 -3.14
C TYR A 462 -27.59 -10.71 -2.28
N LEU A 463 -26.52 -10.60 -1.48
CA LEU A 463 -26.07 -11.71 -0.64
C LEU A 463 -27.08 -12.03 0.47
N SER A 464 -27.70 -11.02 1.09
CA SER A 464 -28.71 -11.23 2.14
C SER A 464 -29.94 -11.97 1.60
N GLU A 465 -30.32 -11.72 0.34
CA GLU A 465 -31.48 -12.35 -0.28
C GLU A 465 -31.18 -13.76 -0.82
N HIS A 466 -30.01 -13.96 -1.45
CA HIS A 466 -29.70 -15.18 -2.19
C HIS A 466 -28.66 -16.08 -1.50
N HIS A 467 -27.86 -15.54 -0.59
CA HIS A 467 -26.77 -16.22 0.12
C HIS A 467 -26.73 -15.80 1.60
N PRO A 468 -27.85 -15.92 2.33
CA PRO A 468 -27.91 -15.48 3.74
C PRO A 468 -26.90 -16.23 4.63
N GLU A 469 -26.45 -17.41 4.22
CA GLU A 469 -25.41 -18.20 4.92
C GLU A 469 -24.05 -17.49 5.00
N LEU A 470 -23.81 -16.49 4.14
CA LEU A 470 -22.56 -15.71 4.13
C LEU A 470 -22.64 -14.43 4.96
N VAL A 471 -23.83 -13.99 5.38
CA VAL A 471 -24.02 -12.63 5.90
C VAL A 471 -24.49 -12.64 7.34
N GLU A 472 -23.86 -11.82 8.16
CA GLU A 472 -24.27 -11.56 9.54
C GLU A 472 -24.21 -10.06 9.85
N ASP A 473 -25.00 -9.61 10.83
CA ASP A 473 -24.94 -8.21 11.30
C ASP A 473 -23.60 -7.93 11.98
N GLU A 474 -23.01 -6.76 11.72
CA GLU A 474 -21.80 -6.35 12.44
C GLU A 474 -22.13 -6.01 13.90
N TYR A 475 -21.35 -6.57 14.84
CA TYR A 475 -21.66 -6.55 16.27
C TYR A 475 -21.78 -5.14 16.86
N PHE A 476 -20.88 -4.22 16.48
CA PHE A 476 -20.86 -2.85 17.03
C PHE A 476 -21.74 -1.86 16.23
N ARG A 477 -22.02 -2.18 14.96
CA ARG A 477 -22.76 -1.30 14.05
C ARG A 477 -23.82 -2.08 13.25
N PRO A 478 -24.74 -2.77 13.92
CA PRO A 478 -25.70 -3.64 13.25
C PRO A 478 -26.71 -2.89 12.36
N HIS A 479 -26.83 -1.55 12.51
CA HIS A 479 -27.82 -0.78 11.73
C HIS A 479 -27.37 -0.47 10.32
N ASP A 480 -26.07 -0.30 10.07
CA ASP A 480 -25.54 0.18 8.80
C ASP A 480 -24.46 -0.72 8.19
N THR A 481 -23.93 -1.65 8.97
CA THR A 481 -22.83 -2.52 8.56
C THR A 481 -23.20 -3.99 8.76
N ALA A 482 -22.77 -4.81 7.82
CA ALA A 482 -22.82 -6.27 7.88
C ALA A 482 -21.43 -6.87 7.68
N VAL A 483 -21.31 -8.15 7.98
CA VAL A 483 -20.09 -8.93 7.82
C VAL A 483 -20.35 -10.09 6.87
N ILE A 484 -19.50 -10.23 5.88
CA ILE A 484 -19.49 -11.40 5.00
C ILE A 484 -18.47 -12.37 5.58
N SER A 485 -18.92 -13.57 5.97
CA SER A 485 -18.14 -14.60 6.65
C SER A 485 -17.93 -15.78 5.73
N VAL A 486 -16.67 -16.08 5.38
CA VAL A 486 -16.31 -17.16 4.45
C VAL A 486 -15.36 -18.13 5.14
N PRO A 487 -15.72 -19.42 5.29
CA PRO A 487 -14.83 -20.42 5.87
C PRO A 487 -13.62 -20.64 4.98
N GLN A 488 -12.45 -20.81 5.61
CA GLN A 488 -11.18 -21.03 4.92
C GLN A 488 -10.44 -22.21 5.55
N LYS A 489 -9.62 -22.88 4.73
CA LYS A 489 -8.74 -23.97 5.17
C LYS A 489 -7.33 -23.75 4.64
N ALA A 490 -6.34 -23.88 5.50
CA ALA A 490 -4.94 -23.89 5.08
C ALA A 490 -4.61 -25.17 4.28
N PRO A 491 -3.69 -25.09 3.30
CA PRO A 491 -3.15 -26.29 2.66
C PRO A 491 -2.47 -27.22 3.67
N GLU A 492 -2.46 -28.51 3.39
CA GLU A 492 -1.73 -29.48 4.21
C GLU A 492 -0.22 -29.14 4.25
N GLY A 493 0.36 -29.18 5.44
CA GLY A 493 1.78 -28.84 5.66
C GLY A 493 2.11 -27.35 5.59
N ALA A 494 1.11 -26.46 5.49
CA ALA A 494 1.35 -25.03 5.48
C ALA A 494 1.89 -24.50 6.81
N THR A 495 2.70 -23.45 6.75
CA THR A 495 3.13 -22.71 7.94
C THR A 495 1.96 -21.92 8.52
N LEU A 496 1.71 -22.10 9.82
CA LEU A 496 0.63 -21.46 10.56
C LEU A 496 1.16 -20.35 11.48
N ARG A 497 0.30 -19.39 11.86
CA ARG A 497 0.64 -18.22 12.69
C ARG A 497 1.21 -18.53 14.08
N HIS A 498 1.21 -19.80 14.51
CA HIS A 498 1.80 -20.20 15.78
C HIS A 498 3.32 -20.33 15.74
N GLU A 499 3.92 -20.11 14.57
CA GLU A 499 5.37 -20.03 14.43
C GLU A 499 5.99 -19.02 15.41
N THR A 500 7.26 -19.24 15.75
CA THR A 500 8.02 -18.27 16.56
C THR A 500 8.45 -17.08 15.73
N ALA A 501 8.79 -15.97 16.41
CA ALA A 501 9.36 -14.80 15.73
C ALA A 501 10.65 -15.16 14.97
N GLU A 502 11.50 -16.04 15.55
CA GLU A 502 12.75 -16.49 14.94
C GLU A 502 12.51 -17.30 13.65
N GLU A 503 11.53 -18.20 13.63
CA GLU A 503 11.20 -18.97 12.43
C GLU A 503 10.81 -18.07 11.24
N LEU A 504 10.02 -17.02 11.49
CA LEU A 504 9.69 -16.04 10.46
C LEU A 504 10.92 -15.21 10.04
N LEU A 505 11.75 -14.79 11.00
CA LEU A 505 12.97 -14.03 10.74
C LEU A 505 13.99 -14.83 9.93
N GLU A 506 14.21 -16.10 10.25
CA GLU A 506 15.08 -16.98 9.45
C GLU A 506 14.52 -17.20 8.03
N ARG A 507 13.20 -17.25 7.89
CA ARG A 507 12.55 -17.29 6.57
C ARG A 507 12.80 -15.98 5.79
N VAL A 508 12.69 -14.82 6.44
CA VAL A 508 13.05 -13.53 5.83
C VAL A 508 14.49 -13.53 5.34
N LYS A 509 15.43 -13.98 6.16
CA LYS A 509 16.85 -14.07 5.79
C LYS A 509 17.06 -14.98 4.57
N TRP A 510 16.46 -16.17 4.58
CA TRP A 510 16.59 -17.12 3.48
C TRP A 510 16.07 -16.55 2.15
N PHE A 511 14.91 -15.90 2.15
CA PHE A 511 14.38 -15.24 0.94
C PHE A 511 15.19 -14.01 0.54
N SER A 512 15.79 -13.30 1.49
CA SER A 512 16.72 -12.22 1.17
C SER A 512 17.92 -12.73 0.35
N GLU A 513 18.52 -13.83 0.78
CA GLU A 513 19.69 -14.43 0.14
C GLU A 513 19.35 -15.05 -1.22
N ASN A 514 18.22 -15.74 -1.34
CA ASN A 514 17.87 -16.55 -2.50
C ASN A 514 16.97 -15.84 -3.53
N TRP A 515 16.30 -14.74 -3.15
CA TRP A 515 15.37 -14.05 -4.04
C TRP A 515 15.69 -12.57 -4.21
N ILE A 516 15.92 -11.83 -3.11
CA ILE A 516 16.14 -10.38 -3.17
C ILE A 516 17.51 -10.04 -3.74
N GLN A 517 18.58 -10.62 -3.18
CA GLN A 517 19.95 -10.34 -3.61
C GLN A 517 20.21 -10.72 -5.07
N PRO A 518 19.78 -11.88 -5.57
CA PRO A 518 19.95 -12.22 -6.98
C PRO A 518 19.20 -11.30 -7.96
N GLY A 519 18.12 -10.65 -7.51
CA GLY A 519 17.37 -9.68 -8.31
C GLY A 519 17.87 -8.23 -8.24
N HIS A 520 18.96 -8.00 -7.53
CA HIS A 520 19.59 -6.67 -7.40
C HIS A 520 20.68 -6.48 -8.45
N ASN A 521 20.51 -5.51 -9.35
CA ASN A 521 21.50 -5.19 -10.37
C ASN A 521 22.39 -4.02 -9.98
N THR A 522 21.79 -2.91 -9.50
CA THR A 522 22.52 -1.67 -9.17
C THR A 522 21.82 -0.90 -8.07
N GLY A 523 22.57 0.00 -7.43
CA GLY A 523 22.08 0.90 -6.39
C GLY A 523 22.64 0.56 -5.00
N ASN A 524 22.45 1.46 -4.05
CA ASN A 524 23.02 1.34 -2.71
C ASN A 524 22.22 0.36 -1.82
N ASN A 525 20.92 0.32 -2.00
CA ASN A 525 20.01 -0.53 -1.23
C ASN A 525 19.34 -1.57 -2.13
N THR A 526 19.20 -2.80 -1.65
CA THR A 526 18.35 -3.82 -2.28
C THR A 526 16.88 -3.50 -2.02
N HIS A 527 15.97 -4.10 -2.78
CA HIS A 527 14.59 -4.23 -2.32
C HIS A 527 14.55 -5.04 -1.01
N ASN A 528 13.41 -5.07 -0.37
CA ASN A 528 13.22 -5.65 0.94
C ASN A 528 12.12 -6.73 0.90
N ILE A 529 12.01 -7.44 1.99
CA ILE A 529 10.90 -8.31 2.31
C ILE A 529 10.05 -7.60 3.35
N SER A 530 8.83 -7.24 3.00
CA SER A 530 7.90 -6.67 3.98
C SER A 530 7.32 -7.77 4.84
N ALA A 531 7.66 -7.74 6.11
CA ALA A 531 7.14 -8.69 7.09
C ALA A 531 6.78 -7.98 8.41
N THR A 532 5.75 -8.50 9.05
CA THR A 532 5.36 -8.13 10.42
C THR A 532 5.69 -9.28 11.35
N ILE A 533 6.58 -9.03 12.27
CA ILE A 533 7.06 -9.99 13.26
C ILE A 533 6.22 -9.82 14.52
N SER A 534 5.43 -10.83 14.87
CA SER A 534 4.72 -10.87 16.15
C SER A 534 5.67 -11.42 17.21
N VAL A 535 5.96 -10.63 18.24
CA VAL A 535 6.96 -10.93 19.26
C VAL A 535 6.28 -11.22 20.58
N LYS A 536 6.46 -12.42 21.14
CA LYS A 536 5.96 -12.78 22.47
C LYS A 536 6.83 -12.13 23.55
N ASP A 537 6.32 -12.04 24.77
CA ASP A 537 6.99 -11.34 25.88
C ASP A 537 8.41 -11.86 26.17
N ASP A 538 8.65 -13.14 25.97
CA ASP A 538 9.94 -13.82 26.16
C ASP A 538 10.86 -13.80 24.94
N GLU A 539 10.40 -13.34 23.77
CA GLU A 539 11.19 -13.34 22.52
C GLU A 539 11.91 -12.03 22.22
N TRP A 540 11.61 -10.91 22.92
CA TRP A 540 12.10 -9.58 22.58
C TRP A 540 13.62 -9.44 22.53
N ASP A 541 14.32 -10.05 23.48
CA ASP A 541 15.79 -9.96 23.53
C ASP A 541 16.44 -10.72 22.38
N GLU A 542 15.93 -11.92 22.08
CA GLU A 542 16.41 -12.76 20.98
C GLU A 542 16.13 -12.12 19.63
N VAL A 543 14.94 -11.56 19.45
CA VAL A 543 14.57 -10.83 18.23
C VAL A 543 15.46 -9.60 18.02
N GLY A 544 15.74 -8.82 19.08
CA GLY A 544 16.63 -7.67 19.00
C GLY A 544 18.06 -8.06 18.60
N GLU A 545 18.61 -9.11 19.20
CA GLU A 545 19.93 -9.64 18.84
C GLU A 545 19.97 -10.19 17.41
N TRP A 546 18.91 -10.90 16.98
CA TRP A 546 18.79 -11.38 15.62
C TRP A 546 18.75 -10.21 14.62
N MET A 547 17.94 -9.21 14.88
CA MET A 547 17.80 -8.03 14.01
C MET A 547 19.11 -7.27 13.88
N TRP A 548 19.88 -7.14 14.97
CA TRP A 548 21.22 -6.55 14.93
C TRP A 548 22.18 -7.39 14.10
N LYS A 549 22.27 -8.67 14.39
CA LYS A 549 23.21 -9.62 13.74
C LYS A 549 22.95 -9.71 12.23
N ASN A 550 21.67 -9.78 11.83
CA ASN A 550 21.23 -10.01 10.46
C ASN A 550 20.84 -8.72 9.72
N ARG A 551 21.20 -7.53 10.20
CA ARG A 551 20.82 -6.23 9.62
C ARG A 551 21.25 -6.01 8.16
N LYS A 552 22.04 -6.92 7.58
CA LYS A 552 22.43 -6.90 6.17
C LYS A 552 21.39 -7.54 5.25
N HIS A 553 20.46 -8.30 5.80
CA HIS A 553 19.49 -9.09 5.05
C HIS A 553 18.12 -8.41 4.90
N TYR A 554 17.92 -7.26 5.53
CA TYR A 554 16.66 -6.50 5.44
C TYR A 554 16.93 -5.00 5.53
N ASN A 555 15.95 -4.19 5.04
CA ASN A 555 15.97 -2.74 5.23
C ASN A 555 15.07 -2.33 6.40
N GLY A 556 13.85 -2.86 6.47
CA GLY A 556 12.94 -2.64 7.57
C GLY A 556 12.00 -3.81 7.76
N LEU A 557 11.68 -4.07 9.02
CA LEU A 557 10.71 -5.06 9.46
C LEU A 557 9.81 -4.40 10.50
N SER A 558 8.52 -4.65 10.44
CA SER A 558 7.59 -4.25 11.49
C SER A 558 7.64 -5.26 12.61
N VAL A 559 7.73 -4.80 13.86
CA VAL A 559 7.62 -5.65 15.04
C VAL A 559 6.41 -5.23 15.85
N LEU A 560 5.65 -6.20 16.33
CA LEU A 560 4.47 -5.93 17.14
C LEU A 560 4.44 -6.91 18.31
N PRO A 561 4.01 -6.45 19.50
CA PRO A 561 3.74 -7.36 20.60
C PRO A 561 2.72 -8.42 20.15
N TYR A 562 2.99 -9.67 20.48
CA TYR A 562 2.03 -10.75 20.23
C TYR A 562 0.79 -10.50 21.08
N ASN A 563 -0.34 -10.29 20.44
CA ASN A 563 -1.62 -10.36 21.10
C ASN A 563 -2.34 -11.61 20.59
N GLY A 564 -2.47 -12.63 21.41
CA GLY A 564 -3.21 -13.84 21.08
C GLY A 564 -4.72 -13.63 20.92
N GLY A 565 -5.19 -12.35 21.00
CA GLY A 565 -6.59 -12.01 21.08
C GLY A 565 -7.32 -12.03 19.75
N SER A 566 -8.39 -12.80 19.68
CA SER A 566 -9.50 -12.55 18.77
C SER A 566 -10.53 -11.67 19.49
N TYR A 567 -11.07 -10.70 18.81
CA TYR A 567 -12.26 -9.96 19.25
C TYR A 567 -13.47 -10.42 18.42
N VAL A 568 -14.66 -10.08 18.90
CA VAL A 568 -15.92 -10.49 18.23
C VAL A 568 -15.90 -10.04 16.77
N GLN A 569 -16.11 -10.99 15.85
CA GLN A 569 -16.06 -10.76 14.40
C GLN A 569 -14.73 -10.20 13.90
N ALA A 570 -13.61 -10.68 14.46
CA ALA A 570 -12.28 -10.36 13.92
C ALA A 570 -12.21 -10.73 12.43
N PRO A 571 -11.40 -10.02 11.62
CA PRO A 571 -11.20 -10.32 10.20
C PRO A 571 -10.75 -11.74 9.92
N PHE A 572 -10.04 -12.33 10.88
CA PHE A 572 -9.66 -13.73 10.92
C PHE A 572 -10.08 -14.30 12.28
N GLU A 573 -10.82 -15.37 12.30
CA GLU A 573 -11.25 -16.05 13.52
C GLU A 573 -11.05 -17.55 13.39
N ASP A 574 -10.38 -18.12 14.39
CA ASP A 574 -10.18 -19.58 14.44
C ASP A 574 -11.52 -20.30 14.51
N CYS A 575 -11.64 -21.41 13.84
CA CYS A 575 -12.75 -22.32 14.00
C CYS A 575 -12.26 -23.77 14.01
N ASP A 576 -13.09 -24.65 14.56
CA ASP A 576 -12.82 -26.09 14.51
C ASP A 576 -13.23 -26.69 13.14
N GLU A 577 -12.72 -27.89 12.87
CA GLU A 577 -13.05 -28.61 11.64
C GLU A 577 -14.56 -28.86 11.48
N LYS A 578 -15.26 -29.07 12.59
CA LYS A 578 -16.71 -29.32 12.58
C LYS A 578 -17.47 -28.07 12.12
N THR A 579 -17.12 -26.91 12.63
CA THR A 579 -17.68 -25.63 12.22
C THR A 579 -17.37 -25.34 10.74
N TYR A 580 -16.11 -25.53 10.34
CA TYR A 580 -15.70 -25.39 8.94
C TYR A 580 -16.55 -26.27 8.01
N LYS A 581 -16.65 -27.58 8.30
CA LYS A 581 -17.45 -28.53 7.49
C LYS A 581 -18.93 -28.17 7.46
N ARG A 582 -19.50 -27.71 8.57
CA ARG A 582 -20.89 -27.22 8.63
C ARG A 582 -21.10 -26.03 7.72
N MET A 583 -20.21 -25.03 7.76
CA MET A 583 -20.27 -23.84 6.90
C MET A 583 -20.11 -24.23 5.43
N MET A 584 -19.12 -25.06 5.09
CA MET A 584 -18.89 -25.52 3.73
C MET A 584 -20.09 -26.26 3.13
N LYS A 585 -20.81 -27.05 3.94
CA LYS A 585 -22.00 -27.77 3.49
C LYS A 585 -23.14 -26.83 3.03
N ASN A 586 -23.20 -25.65 3.62
CA ASN A 586 -24.24 -24.66 3.31
C ASN A 586 -23.83 -23.70 2.20
N LEU A 587 -22.55 -23.70 1.79
CA LEU A 587 -22.09 -22.80 0.73
C LEU A 587 -22.66 -23.17 -0.64
N ASN A 588 -23.10 -22.16 -1.36
CA ASN A 588 -23.54 -22.25 -2.74
C ASN A 588 -22.67 -21.34 -3.62
N LYS A 589 -22.58 -21.66 -4.91
CA LYS A 589 -21.88 -20.84 -5.88
C LYS A 589 -22.51 -19.44 -5.96
N VAL A 590 -21.71 -18.42 -5.77
CA VAL A 590 -22.13 -17.01 -5.83
C VAL A 590 -21.92 -16.47 -7.24
N ASP A 591 -22.97 -15.91 -7.83
CA ASP A 591 -22.93 -15.28 -9.15
C ASP A 591 -23.12 -13.76 -9.01
N LEU A 592 -22.01 -13.04 -8.87
CA LEU A 592 -22.02 -11.58 -8.69
C LEU A 592 -22.43 -10.79 -9.95
N THR A 593 -22.60 -11.44 -11.10
CA THR A 593 -23.17 -10.78 -12.30
C THR A 593 -24.64 -10.41 -12.12
N LYS A 594 -25.31 -11.03 -11.15
CA LYS A 594 -26.69 -10.76 -10.77
C LYS A 594 -26.87 -9.58 -9.80
N VAL A 595 -25.76 -9.04 -9.28
CA VAL A 595 -25.82 -7.84 -8.43
C VAL A 595 -26.13 -6.64 -9.31
N VAL A 596 -27.33 -6.08 -9.15
CA VAL A 596 -27.77 -4.90 -9.91
C VAL A 596 -27.36 -3.63 -9.16
N GLU A 597 -26.59 -2.79 -9.82
CA GLU A 597 -26.23 -1.44 -9.34
C GLU A 597 -26.74 -0.40 -10.36
N THR A 598 -27.76 0.35 -10.01
CA THR A 598 -28.30 1.40 -10.88
C THR A 598 -27.42 2.64 -10.94
N SER A 599 -26.53 2.81 -9.98
CA SER A 599 -25.53 3.87 -9.92
C SER A 599 -24.22 3.33 -9.32
N ASP A 600 -23.09 3.95 -9.67
CA ASP A 600 -21.79 3.58 -9.14
C ASP A 600 -21.70 3.88 -7.63
N ASN A 601 -21.81 2.85 -6.80
CA ASN A 601 -21.71 2.90 -5.34
C ASN A 601 -20.37 2.37 -4.83
N THR A 602 -19.31 2.40 -5.65
CA THR A 602 -17.97 1.97 -5.24
C THR A 602 -17.54 2.71 -3.98
N ASN A 603 -17.24 1.96 -2.92
CA ASN A 603 -16.72 2.49 -1.66
C ASN A 603 -15.36 1.84 -1.34
N LEU A 604 -14.32 2.65 -1.42
CA LEU A 604 -12.94 2.22 -1.16
C LEU A 604 -12.42 2.66 0.22
N SER A 605 -13.24 3.32 1.03
CA SER A 605 -12.85 3.83 2.35
C SER A 605 -12.45 2.72 3.34
N GLY A 606 -12.98 1.53 3.18
CA GLY A 606 -12.65 0.35 3.98
C GLY A 606 -11.44 -0.44 3.50
N GLU A 607 -10.73 0.02 2.47
CA GLU A 607 -9.54 -0.68 1.97
C GLU A 607 -8.39 -0.59 2.99
N ILE A 608 -7.93 -1.73 3.47
CA ILE A 608 -6.81 -1.81 4.42
C ILE A 608 -5.52 -1.58 3.64
N ALA A 609 -4.73 -0.58 4.06
CA ALA A 609 -3.48 -0.23 3.40
C ALA A 609 -2.41 -1.32 3.52
N CYS A 610 -2.46 -2.09 4.59
CA CYS A 610 -1.60 -3.25 4.85
C CYS A 610 -2.45 -4.38 5.42
N ALA A 611 -2.49 -5.51 4.77
CA ALA A 611 -3.15 -6.71 5.27
C ALA A 611 -2.12 -7.81 5.54
N GLY A 612 -1.10 -7.50 6.29
CA GLY A 612 -0.38 -8.50 7.06
C GLY A 612 -0.91 -8.39 8.48
N GLY A 613 -1.57 -9.41 8.98
CA GLY A 613 -2.29 -9.63 10.22
C GLY A 613 -2.24 -8.65 11.41
N ALA A 614 -1.55 -7.55 11.33
CA ALA A 614 -1.31 -6.63 12.43
C ALA A 614 -1.66 -5.15 12.17
N CYS A 615 -1.96 -4.76 10.93
CA CYS A 615 -2.39 -3.37 10.64
C CYS A 615 -3.89 -3.13 10.86
N GLU A 616 -4.62 -4.07 11.42
CA GLU A 616 -6.04 -3.94 11.76
C GLU A 616 -6.28 -3.43 13.19
N VAL A 617 -5.26 -2.93 13.89
CA VAL A 617 -5.48 -2.29 15.19
C VAL A 617 -6.27 -1.01 14.94
N LYS A 618 -7.60 -1.12 15.03
CA LYS A 618 -8.44 0.03 15.30
C LYS A 618 -8.10 0.47 16.72
N TYR A 619 -7.42 1.57 16.86
CA TYR A 619 -7.48 2.32 18.11
C TYR A 619 -8.95 2.75 18.28
N VAL A 620 -9.62 2.11 19.24
CA VAL A 620 -10.98 2.46 19.67
C VAL A 620 -10.91 3.77 20.42
#